data_db2b306f0e40060881da98d9c43adbfe
#
_entry.id   db2b306f0e40060881da98d9c43adbfe
#
_cell.length_a   1.000
_cell.length_b   1.000
_cell.length_c   1.000
_cell.angle_alpha   90.00
_cell.angle_beta   90.00
_cell.angle_gamma   90.00
#
_symmetry.space_group_name_H-M   'P 1'
#
loop_
_entity.id
_entity.type
_entity.pdbx_description
1 polymer ?
#
loop_
_entity_poly.entity_id
_entity_poly.type
_entity_poly.pdbx_seq_one_letter_code
_entity_poly.pdbx_strand_id
1 'polypeptide(L)'
;MNEAISFDLEDQGNKGRFVARLPGNSDEAEMTFSRANEKLIIVDHTGVPDSMAGQGVGKALAAHVVGFARENGTKIIPLCPFLKAQADRHPEWSDVIQG
;
A
#
# COMPACT_ATOMS: atom_id res chain seq x y z
N MET A 1 18.50 -3.72 3.94
CA MET A 1 17.56 -4.33 4.87
C MET A 1 16.43 -3.36 5.15
N ASN A 2 15.21 -3.85 5.12
CA ASN A 2 14.05 -2.99 5.23
C ASN A 2 13.33 -3.11 6.57
N GLU A 3 13.97 -3.73 7.54
CA GLU A 3 13.38 -3.91 8.86
C GLU A 3 13.13 -2.58 9.55
N ALA A 4 13.84 -1.53 9.13
CA ALA A 4 13.70 -0.21 9.74
C ALA A 4 12.47 0.54 9.22
N ILE A 5 11.82 0.06 8.16
CA ILE A 5 10.61 0.73 7.64
C ILE A 5 9.48 0.54 8.62
N SER A 6 8.85 1.63 9.03
CA SER A 6 7.66 1.57 9.88
C SER A 6 6.43 1.92 9.04
N PHE A 7 5.31 1.29 9.39
CA PHE A 7 4.06 1.47 8.65
C PHE A 7 2.96 1.92 9.59
N ASP A 8 2.10 2.80 9.08
CA ASP A 8 0.91 3.27 9.80
C ASP A 8 -0.28 3.28 8.87
N LEU A 9 -1.46 3.19 9.44
CA LEU A 9 -2.72 3.31 8.71
C LEU A 9 -3.49 4.48 9.29
N GLU A 10 -3.83 5.44 8.43
CA GLU A 10 -4.71 6.56 8.79
C GLU A 10 -6.04 6.29 8.12
N ASP A 11 -6.99 5.77 8.89
CA ASP A 11 -8.28 5.31 8.38
C ASP A 11 -9.36 6.29 8.82
N GLN A 12 -10.00 6.95 7.86
CA GLN A 12 -11.05 7.95 8.12
C GLN A 12 -12.45 7.38 7.84
N GLY A 13 -12.58 6.07 7.77
CA GLY A 13 -13.83 5.40 7.49
C GLY A 13 -13.99 5.08 6.02
N ASN A 14 -14.46 6.06 5.24
CA ASN A 14 -14.67 5.81 3.81
C ASN A 14 -13.43 6.06 2.94
N LYS A 15 -12.35 6.59 3.51
CA LYS A 15 -11.07 6.74 2.83
C LYS A 15 -9.96 6.73 3.85
N GLY A 16 -8.72 6.61 3.36
CA GLY A 16 -7.56 6.64 4.23
C GLY A 16 -6.27 6.50 3.44
N ARG A 17 -5.19 6.29 4.17
CA ARG A 17 -3.90 6.02 3.54
C ARG A 17 -3.04 5.13 4.43
N PHE A 18 -2.23 4.33 3.77
CA PHE A 18 -1.14 3.62 4.42
C PHE A 18 0.12 4.46 4.27
N VAL A 19 0.91 4.54 5.32
CA VAL A 19 2.08 5.40 5.37
C VAL A 19 3.29 4.56 5.71
N ALA A 20 4.40 4.81 5.05
CA ALA A 20 5.69 4.19 5.36
C ALA A 20 6.70 5.28 5.68
N ARG A 21 7.52 5.04 6.71
CA ARG A 21 8.54 5.97 7.17
C ARG A 21 9.85 5.26 7.37
N LEU A 22 10.93 5.99 7.13
CA LEU A 22 12.29 5.51 7.41
C LEU A 22 12.85 6.25 8.64
N PRO A 23 13.68 5.59 9.45
CA PRO A 23 14.26 6.24 10.61
C PRO A 23 15.16 7.41 10.17
N GLY A 24 15.04 8.53 10.89
CA GLY A 24 15.82 9.72 10.58
C GLY A 24 15.34 10.50 9.36
N ASN A 25 14.23 10.09 8.74
CA ASN A 25 13.68 10.76 7.56
C ASN A 25 12.30 11.29 7.90
N SER A 26 12.09 12.59 7.75
CA SER A 26 10.80 13.22 8.07
C SER A 26 9.78 13.07 6.94
N ASP A 27 10.20 12.62 5.76
CA ASP A 27 9.29 12.39 4.65
C ASP A 27 8.51 11.09 4.85
N GLU A 28 7.37 10.99 4.16
CA GLU A 28 6.50 9.81 4.22
C GLU A 28 6.19 9.32 2.82
N ALA A 29 6.24 8.01 2.63
CA ALA A 29 5.63 7.39 1.45
C ALA A 29 4.19 7.05 1.82
N GLU A 30 3.30 7.07 0.84
CA GLU A 30 1.89 6.83 1.11
C GLU A 30 1.23 6.04 -0.01
N MET A 31 0.16 5.35 0.34
CA MET A 31 -0.71 4.67 -0.61
C MET A 31 -2.14 4.96 -0.16
N THR A 32 -2.85 5.80 -0.94
CA THR A 32 -4.18 6.26 -0.54
C THR A 32 -5.25 5.31 -1.07
N PHE A 33 -6.37 5.25 -0.36
CA PHE A 33 -7.47 4.36 -0.75
C PHE A 33 -8.82 4.97 -0.37
N SER A 34 -9.86 4.46 -1.04
CA SER A 34 -11.26 4.70 -0.68
C SER A 34 -11.92 3.36 -0.41
N ARG A 35 -12.92 3.33 0.46
CA ARG A 35 -13.68 2.11 0.73
C ARG A 35 -14.91 2.08 -0.17
N ALA A 36 -15.00 1.04 -1.00
CA ALA A 36 -16.23 0.78 -1.74
C ALA A 36 -17.28 0.12 -0.84
N ASN A 37 -16.80 -0.75 0.08
CA ASN A 37 -17.63 -1.35 1.12
C ASN A 37 -16.68 -1.93 2.19
N GLU A 38 -17.22 -2.63 3.18
CA GLU A 38 -16.43 -3.15 4.30
C GLU A 38 -15.34 -4.13 3.87
N LYS A 39 -15.50 -4.76 2.71
CA LYS A 39 -14.61 -5.81 2.25
C LYS A 39 -13.86 -5.44 0.96
N LEU A 40 -13.96 -4.19 0.53
CA LEU A 40 -13.36 -3.77 -0.75
C LEU A 40 -12.82 -2.35 -0.64
N ILE A 41 -11.53 -2.20 -0.89
CA ILE A 41 -10.90 -0.89 -0.97
C ILE A 41 -10.37 -0.66 -2.40
N ILE A 42 -10.32 0.59 -2.79
CA ILE A 42 -9.80 1.02 -4.08
C ILE A 42 -8.54 1.83 -3.78
N VAL A 43 -7.40 1.31 -4.18
CA VAL A 43 -6.12 2.02 -3.99
C VAL A 43 -5.90 2.86 -5.24
N ASP A 44 -5.85 4.19 -5.06
CA ASP A 44 -5.89 5.12 -6.18
C ASP A 44 -4.59 5.89 -6.40
N HIS A 45 -3.69 5.94 -5.41
CA HIS A 45 -2.47 6.72 -5.54
C HIS A 45 -1.36 6.18 -4.65
N THR A 46 -0.15 6.18 -5.16
CA THR A 46 1.05 5.84 -4.41
C THR A 46 2.06 6.97 -4.60
N GLY A 47 2.58 7.52 -3.52
CA GLY A 47 3.61 8.54 -3.56
C GLY A 47 4.82 8.10 -2.76
N VAL A 48 6.00 8.13 -3.38
CA VAL A 48 7.27 7.84 -2.72
C VAL A 48 8.16 9.04 -2.92
N PRO A 49 8.56 9.74 -1.83
CA PRO A 49 9.41 10.92 -1.99
C PRO A 49 10.79 10.54 -2.52
N ASP A 50 11.42 11.52 -3.19
CA ASP A 50 12.76 11.32 -3.76
C ASP A 50 13.78 10.87 -2.71
N SER A 51 13.62 11.34 -1.47
CA SER A 51 14.53 10.95 -0.38
C SER A 51 14.49 9.46 -0.06
N MET A 52 13.45 8.77 -0.52
CA MET A 52 13.28 7.33 -0.31
C MET A 52 13.47 6.52 -1.60
N ALA A 53 13.80 7.18 -2.70
CA ALA A 53 13.93 6.49 -3.99
C ALA A 53 15.04 5.45 -3.94
N GLY A 54 14.83 4.32 -4.60
CA GLY A 54 15.82 3.27 -4.70
C GLY A 54 16.01 2.42 -3.46
N GLN A 55 15.19 2.62 -2.42
CA GLN A 55 15.31 1.89 -1.15
C GLN A 55 14.23 0.83 -0.96
N GLY A 56 13.42 0.59 -1.97
CA GLY A 56 12.39 -0.46 -1.92
C GLY A 56 11.19 -0.11 -1.04
N VAL A 57 11.02 1.16 -0.67
CA VAL A 57 9.94 1.57 0.22
C VAL A 57 8.58 1.36 -0.43
N GLY A 58 8.44 1.70 -1.72
CA GLY A 58 7.18 1.50 -2.43
C GLY A 58 6.78 0.04 -2.51
N LYS A 59 7.75 -0.84 -2.80
CA LYS A 59 7.49 -2.29 -2.83
C LYS A 59 7.10 -2.82 -1.46
N ALA A 60 7.79 -2.36 -0.41
CA ALA A 60 7.49 -2.78 0.95
C ALA A 60 6.08 -2.31 1.35
N LEU A 61 5.72 -1.08 0.96
CA LEU A 61 4.40 -0.54 1.24
C LEU A 61 3.32 -1.35 0.53
N ALA A 62 3.53 -1.70 -0.73
CA ALA A 62 2.58 -2.53 -1.48
C ALA A 62 2.38 -3.89 -0.80
N ALA A 63 3.46 -4.54 -0.40
CA ALA A 63 3.37 -5.82 0.30
C ALA A 63 2.64 -5.68 1.64
N HIS A 64 2.89 -4.58 2.34
CA HIS A 64 2.22 -4.31 3.62
C HIS A 64 0.70 -4.16 3.42
N VAL A 65 0.28 -3.42 2.40
CA VAL A 65 -1.13 -3.21 2.10
C VAL A 65 -1.81 -4.53 1.74
N VAL A 66 -1.14 -5.36 0.95
CA VAL A 66 -1.68 -6.69 0.60
C VAL A 66 -1.81 -7.57 1.85
N GLY A 67 -0.81 -7.54 2.73
CA GLY A 67 -0.87 -8.28 3.99
C GLY A 67 -2.02 -7.83 4.88
N PHE A 68 -2.22 -6.51 4.98
CA PHE A 68 -3.35 -5.95 5.72
C PHE A 68 -4.69 -6.45 5.15
N ALA A 69 -4.83 -6.39 3.83
CA ALA A 69 -6.06 -6.82 3.18
C ALA A 69 -6.34 -8.30 3.43
N ARG A 70 -5.28 -9.12 3.34
CA ARG A 70 -5.40 -10.55 3.56
C ARG A 70 -5.85 -10.87 4.98
N GLU A 71 -5.26 -10.17 5.97
CA GLU A 71 -5.59 -10.39 7.38
C GLU A 71 -7.01 -9.95 7.72
N ASN A 72 -7.53 -8.98 6.98
CA ASN A 72 -8.84 -8.40 7.26
C ASN A 72 -9.93 -8.90 6.32
N GLY A 73 -9.62 -9.85 5.45
CA GLY A 73 -10.59 -10.37 4.50
C GLY A 73 -11.06 -9.35 3.48
N THR A 74 -10.22 -8.37 3.17
CA THR A 74 -10.53 -7.25 2.29
C THR A 74 -9.93 -7.52 0.91
N LYS A 75 -10.63 -7.10 -0.15
CA LYS A 75 -10.09 -7.12 -1.52
C LYS A 75 -9.63 -5.73 -1.91
N ILE A 76 -8.74 -5.67 -2.90
CA ILE A 76 -8.14 -4.43 -3.39
C ILE A 76 -8.38 -4.29 -4.87
N ILE A 77 -8.91 -3.14 -5.29
CA ILE A 77 -8.94 -2.75 -6.71
C ILE A 77 -7.75 -1.82 -6.92
N PRO A 78 -6.73 -2.23 -7.70
CA PRO A 78 -5.52 -1.43 -7.87
C PRO A 78 -5.67 -0.45 -9.02
N LEU A 79 -6.27 0.71 -8.77
CA LEU A 79 -6.34 1.78 -9.77
C LEU A 79 -4.99 2.48 -9.94
N CYS A 80 -4.19 2.49 -8.89
CA CYS A 80 -2.87 3.11 -8.91
C CYS A 80 -1.93 2.31 -9.82
N PRO A 81 -1.30 2.93 -10.82
CA PRO A 81 -0.42 2.20 -11.74
C PRO A 81 0.73 1.49 -11.05
N PHE A 82 1.26 2.07 -9.99
CA PHE A 82 2.35 1.44 -9.24
C PHE A 82 1.91 0.10 -8.63
N LEU A 83 0.79 0.11 -7.93
CA LEU A 83 0.30 -1.12 -7.28
C LEU A 83 -0.11 -2.15 -8.32
N LYS A 84 -0.73 -1.70 -9.42
CA LYS A 84 -1.11 -2.59 -10.51
C LYS A 84 0.13 -3.31 -11.08
N ALA A 85 1.21 -2.56 -11.30
CA ALA A 85 2.45 -3.15 -11.82
C ALA A 85 3.06 -4.14 -10.82
N GLN A 86 3.01 -3.83 -9.53
CA GLN A 86 3.49 -4.75 -8.51
C GLN A 86 2.63 -6.03 -8.47
N ALA A 87 1.32 -5.87 -8.56
CA ALA A 87 0.41 -7.01 -8.55
C ALA A 87 0.66 -7.93 -9.74
N ASP A 88 0.98 -7.37 -10.90
CA ASP A 88 1.28 -8.16 -12.09
C ASP A 88 2.52 -9.03 -11.90
N ARG A 89 3.43 -8.63 -11.03
CA ARG A 89 4.65 -9.39 -10.71
C ARG A 89 4.46 -10.37 -9.57
N HIS A 90 3.31 -10.32 -8.90
CA HIS A 90 3.03 -11.14 -7.72
C HIS A 90 1.73 -11.90 -7.89
N PRO A 91 1.71 -12.97 -8.71
CA PRO A 91 0.47 -13.73 -8.91
C PRO A 91 -0.08 -14.33 -7.61
N GLU A 92 0.78 -14.48 -6.60
CA GLU A 92 0.33 -14.97 -5.28
C GLU A 92 -0.58 -13.97 -4.57
N TRP A 93 -0.65 -12.71 -5.06
CA TRP A 93 -1.54 -11.69 -4.49
C TRP A 93 -2.96 -11.78 -5.06
N SER A 94 -3.22 -12.73 -5.96
CA SER A 94 -4.53 -12.84 -6.61
C SER A 94 -5.67 -13.12 -5.62
N ASP A 95 -5.35 -13.57 -4.42
CA ASP A 95 -6.36 -13.78 -3.39
C ASP A 95 -6.93 -12.46 -2.84
N VAL A 96 -6.20 -11.36 -2.98
CA VAL A 96 -6.66 -10.05 -2.50
C VAL A 96 -6.79 -9.01 -3.60
N ILE A 97 -6.02 -9.13 -4.67
CA ILE A 97 -6.09 -8.17 -5.80
C ILE A 97 -7.27 -8.55 -6.69
N GLN A 98 -8.14 -7.58 -6.95
CA GLN A 98 -9.34 -7.78 -7.75
C GLN A 98 -9.32 -6.83 -8.94
N GLY A 99 -9.50 -7.35 -10.12
CA GLY A 99 -9.52 -6.51 -11.33
C GLY A 99 -8.38 -6.81 -12.30
#